data_b1360d6847b344292d6fdadd9ef7d6e7
#
_entry.id   b1360d6847b344292d6fdadd9ef7d6e7
#
_cell.length_a   1.000
_cell.length_b   1.000
_cell.length_c   1.000
_cell.angle_alpha   90.00
_cell.angle_beta   90.00
_cell.angle_gamma   90.00
#
_symmetry.space_group_name_H-M   'P 1'
#
loop_
_entity.id
_entity.type
_entity.pdbx_description
1 polymer ?
#
loop_
_entity_poly.entity_id
_entity_poly.type
_entity_poly.pdbx_seq_one_letter_code
_entity_poly.pdbx_strand_id
1 'polypeptide(L)'
;VLDAVEAAVVILLNLSRDQLDRVGEINHIERTLRGGLARHPSTVVVVNCDDVLMTSAAYDSPHVVWVAAGGGWANDSVSCPRSGEIIVREGNRWYSTGTDFKRPSPQWWFDDANIYGPEGLSLPMALALPGTVNRGNATQAVAAAVTLGADPTAAVAAVSRVDEVAGRYSTVQLGAHSVRMLLAKNPAGWQEALSMVDTDAGSVVISVNGQVPDGEDLSWLWDVNFEHFVDHPVVAAGERGTDLAVRLGYAGVEHTLVHNAVEAITSCPPGHVEVVANYTAFLALNRALSRG
;
A
#
# COMPACT_ATOMS: atom_id res chain seq x y z
N VAL A 1 -11.45 11.67 15.95
CA VAL A 1 -10.88 10.52 16.65
C VAL A 1 -9.86 10.99 17.68
N LEU A 2 -8.79 11.73 17.34
CA LEU A 2 -7.76 12.21 18.28
C LEU A 2 -8.37 12.95 19.46
N ASP A 3 -9.32 13.86 19.21
CA ASP A 3 -10.00 14.62 20.26
C ASP A 3 -10.87 13.75 21.22
N ALA A 4 -11.12 12.49 20.84
CA ALA A 4 -11.93 11.56 21.64
C ALA A 4 -11.09 10.52 22.42
N VAL A 5 -9.82 10.33 22.03
CA VAL A 5 -8.98 9.27 22.58
C VAL A 5 -7.59 9.79 22.95
N GLU A 6 -7.31 10.59 23.77
CA GLU A 6 -5.99 11.12 24.19
C GLU A 6 -4.81 10.15 23.90
N ALA A 7 -4.54 9.95 22.61
CA ALA A 7 -3.60 8.94 22.14
C ALA A 7 -2.16 9.29 22.56
N ALA A 8 -1.47 8.39 23.23
CA ALA A 8 -0.05 8.56 23.57
C ALA A 8 0.83 8.54 22.32
N VAL A 9 0.51 7.66 21.37
CA VAL A 9 1.22 7.51 20.09
C VAL A 9 0.21 7.45 18.95
N VAL A 10 0.52 8.10 17.84
CA VAL A 10 -0.21 8.02 16.56
C VAL A 10 0.76 7.58 15.46
N ILE A 11 0.35 6.65 14.63
CA ILE A 11 1.13 6.22 13.47
C ILE A 11 0.50 6.78 12.20
N LEU A 12 1.28 7.50 11.40
CA LEU A 12 0.91 7.98 10.08
C LEU A 12 1.66 7.17 9.01
N LEU A 13 0.96 6.27 8.34
CA LEU A 13 1.56 5.33 7.38
C LEU A 13 1.84 6.01 6.04
N ASN A 14 0.81 6.22 5.25
CA ASN A 14 0.85 6.90 3.95
C ASN A 14 -0.50 7.57 3.66
N LEU A 15 -0.50 8.48 2.73
CA LEU A 15 -1.71 9.12 2.23
C LEU A 15 -1.68 9.16 0.70
N SER A 16 -2.59 8.43 0.08
CA SER A 16 -2.80 8.41 -1.36
C SER A 16 -4.26 8.63 -1.70
N ARG A 17 -4.52 9.00 -2.94
CA ARG A 17 -5.90 9.12 -3.45
C ARG A 17 -6.65 7.81 -3.24
N ASP A 18 -7.84 7.92 -2.68
CA ASP A 18 -8.84 6.87 -2.59
C ASP A 18 -10.15 7.49 -3.02
N GLN A 19 -10.98 6.87 -3.82
CA GLN A 19 -12.32 7.33 -4.23
C GLN A 19 -12.50 8.86 -4.27
N LEU A 20 -11.98 9.51 -5.31
CA LEU A 20 -11.98 10.97 -5.51
C LEU A 20 -13.37 11.62 -5.37
N ASP A 21 -14.42 10.88 -5.68
CA ASP A 21 -15.81 11.29 -5.61
C ASP A 21 -16.35 11.41 -4.17
N ARG A 22 -15.71 10.82 -3.16
CA ARG A 22 -16.20 10.74 -1.78
C ARG A 22 -15.44 11.55 -0.75
N VAL A 23 -14.14 11.74 -0.91
CA VAL A 23 -13.26 12.22 0.17
C VAL A 23 -12.74 13.63 -0.09
N GLY A 24 -12.97 14.21 -1.25
CA GLY A 24 -12.43 15.52 -1.60
C GLY A 24 -10.91 15.48 -1.85
N GLU A 25 -10.29 16.64 -1.89
CA GLU A 25 -8.86 16.71 -2.17
C GLU A 25 -8.01 16.09 -1.05
N ILE A 26 -7.03 15.29 -1.42
CA ILE A 26 -6.04 14.68 -0.54
C ILE A 26 -5.35 15.70 0.40
N ASN A 27 -5.14 16.92 -0.09
CA ASN A 27 -4.64 18.04 0.71
C ASN A 27 -5.61 18.50 1.82
N HIS A 28 -6.91 18.25 1.67
CA HIS A 28 -7.86 18.50 2.76
C HIS A 28 -7.67 17.52 3.91
N ILE A 29 -7.41 16.25 3.59
CA ILE A 29 -7.11 15.21 4.59
C ILE A 29 -5.82 15.55 5.31
N GLU A 30 -4.75 15.92 4.59
CA GLU A 30 -3.49 16.37 5.18
C GLU A 30 -3.71 17.52 6.16
N ARG A 31 -4.42 18.59 5.74
CA ARG A 31 -4.73 19.74 6.60
C ARG A 31 -5.53 19.35 7.84
N THR A 32 -6.47 18.43 7.68
CA THR A 32 -7.30 17.93 8.79
C THR A 32 -6.44 17.16 9.81
N LEU A 33 -5.53 16.30 9.35
CA LEU A 33 -4.59 15.57 10.19
C LEU A 33 -3.64 16.54 10.91
N ARG A 34 -3.03 17.48 10.18
CA ARG A 34 -2.15 18.51 10.74
C ARG A 34 -2.85 19.34 11.82
N GLY A 35 -4.07 19.81 11.54
CA GLY A 35 -4.88 20.54 12.51
C GLY A 35 -5.26 19.69 13.72
N GLY A 36 -5.49 18.38 13.52
CA GLY A 36 -5.71 17.43 14.62
C GLY A 36 -4.48 17.30 15.52
N LEU A 37 -3.31 17.05 14.94
CA LEU A 37 -2.06 16.90 15.68
C LEU A 37 -1.67 18.18 16.44
N ALA A 38 -1.89 19.36 15.84
CA ALA A 38 -1.60 20.65 16.51
C ALA A 38 -2.38 20.85 17.81
N ARG A 39 -3.55 20.22 17.97
CA ARG A 39 -4.34 20.27 19.22
C ARG A 39 -3.87 19.28 20.27
N HIS A 40 -3.02 18.32 19.89
CA HIS A 40 -2.51 17.27 20.76
C HIS A 40 -0.96 17.25 20.82
N PRO A 41 -0.33 18.31 21.33
CA PRO A 41 1.14 18.46 21.28
C PRO A 41 1.90 17.44 22.12
N SER A 42 1.26 16.77 23.07
CA SER A 42 1.86 15.70 23.88
C SER A 42 1.89 14.34 23.19
N THR A 43 1.14 14.16 22.10
CA THR A 43 1.11 12.91 21.34
C THR A 43 2.41 12.73 20.56
N VAL A 44 3.03 11.56 20.67
CA VAL A 44 4.16 11.20 19.82
C VAL A 44 3.64 10.73 18.46
N VAL A 45 4.20 11.27 17.39
CA VAL A 45 3.81 10.92 16.01
C VAL A 45 4.90 10.07 15.38
N VAL A 46 4.62 8.79 15.16
CA VAL A 46 5.46 7.90 14.35
C VAL A 46 5.00 8.03 12.91
N VAL A 47 5.88 8.51 12.02
CA VAL A 47 5.45 8.91 10.68
C VAL A 47 6.42 8.49 9.61
N ASN A 48 5.87 8.06 8.47
CA ASN A 48 6.63 7.77 7.26
C ASN A 48 7.20 9.06 6.66
N CYS A 49 8.52 9.25 6.73
CA CYS A 49 9.20 10.41 6.17
C CYS A 49 9.37 10.33 4.64
N ASP A 50 9.08 9.19 4.02
CA ASP A 50 9.09 9.03 2.57
C ASP A 50 7.80 9.55 1.92
N ASP A 51 6.72 9.65 2.70
CA ASP A 51 5.46 10.23 2.27
C ASP A 51 5.43 11.75 2.58
N VAL A 52 5.33 12.56 1.52
CA VAL A 52 5.35 14.03 1.61
C VAL A 52 4.15 14.57 2.40
N LEU A 53 2.96 13.97 2.21
CA LEU A 53 1.73 14.43 2.84
C LEU A 53 1.72 14.07 4.33
N MET A 54 2.14 12.87 4.68
CA MET A 54 2.27 12.46 6.08
C MET A 54 3.36 13.25 6.81
N THR A 55 4.50 13.45 6.14
CA THR A 55 5.55 14.34 6.67
C THR A 55 5.02 15.75 6.92
N SER A 56 4.26 16.32 5.97
CA SER A 56 3.66 17.64 6.16
C SER A 56 2.71 17.70 7.34
N ALA A 57 1.87 16.68 7.51
CA ALA A 57 0.93 16.62 8.63
C ALA A 57 1.62 16.60 9.99
N ALA A 58 2.78 15.93 10.11
CA ALA A 58 3.52 15.79 11.37
C ALA A 58 4.63 16.84 11.59
N TYR A 59 4.98 17.64 10.57
CA TYR A 59 6.19 18.46 10.54
C TYR A 59 6.33 19.45 11.71
N ASP A 60 5.21 20.00 12.17
CA ASP A 60 5.16 20.98 13.26
C ASP A 60 4.91 20.33 14.64
N SER A 61 4.78 19.00 14.69
CA SER A 61 4.56 18.30 15.95
C SER A 61 5.85 18.29 16.79
N PRO A 62 5.80 18.54 18.11
CA PRO A 62 7.00 18.64 18.95
C PRO A 62 7.66 17.27 19.21
N HIS A 63 6.92 16.18 19.09
CA HIS A 63 7.39 14.82 19.36
C HIS A 63 7.15 13.94 18.13
N VAL A 64 8.18 13.80 17.29
CA VAL A 64 8.09 13.02 16.04
C VAL A 64 9.17 11.95 15.99
N VAL A 65 8.77 10.75 15.61
CA VAL A 65 9.65 9.63 15.27
C VAL A 65 9.57 9.41 13.76
N TRP A 66 10.63 9.77 13.05
CA TRP A 66 10.73 9.66 11.61
C TRP A 66 11.13 8.25 11.18
N VAL A 67 10.33 7.65 10.31
CA VAL A 67 10.56 6.30 9.79
C VAL A 67 10.67 6.35 8.27
N ALA A 68 11.75 5.80 7.71
CA ALA A 68 11.82 5.52 6.29
C ALA A 68 11.06 4.21 6.02
N ALA A 69 9.78 4.33 5.72
CA ALA A 69 8.88 3.18 5.54
C ALA A 69 8.63 2.81 4.06
N GLY A 70 9.32 3.49 3.16
CA GLY A 70 9.15 3.38 1.73
C GLY A 70 8.23 4.47 1.17
N GLY A 71 8.52 4.93 -0.04
CA GLY A 71 7.75 5.95 -0.72
C GLY A 71 6.37 5.44 -1.12
N GLY A 72 5.34 6.23 -0.87
CA GLY A 72 4.00 6.02 -1.41
C GLY A 72 3.92 6.41 -2.89
N TRP A 73 2.70 6.54 -3.37
CA TRP A 73 2.42 6.96 -4.74
C TRP A 73 2.89 8.41 -5.01
N ALA A 74 3.99 8.55 -5.76
CA ALA A 74 4.65 9.85 -6.00
C ALA A 74 3.74 10.88 -6.68
N ASN A 75 2.81 10.42 -7.52
CA ASN A 75 1.91 11.28 -8.30
C ASN A 75 0.91 12.06 -7.43
N ASP A 76 0.64 11.63 -6.21
CA ASP A 76 -0.26 12.29 -5.28
C ASP A 76 0.38 13.47 -4.54
N SER A 77 1.69 13.65 -4.67
CA SER A 77 2.42 14.71 -4.00
C SER A 77 3.49 15.35 -4.90
N VAL A 78 3.07 15.77 -6.10
CA VAL A 78 3.92 16.54 -7.03
C VAL A 78 4.10 17.98 -6.58
N SER A 79 3.17 18.51 -5.80
CA SER A 79 3.26 19.84 -5.19
C SER A 79 3.33 19.75 -3.66
N CYS A 80 4.05 20.67 -3.07
CA CYS A 80 4.18 20.83 -1.63
C CYS A 80 2.82 21.19 -1.00
N PRO A 81 2.28 20.39 -0.07
CA PRO A 81 0.98 20.67 0.54
C PRO A 81 0.98 21.92 1.40
N ARG A 82 2.15 22.47 1.73
CA ARG A 82 2.33 23.66 2.59
C ARG A 82 2.53 24.95 1.78
N SER A 83 3.21 24.89 0.64
CA SER A 83 3.57 26.09 -0.15
C SER A 83 3.01 26.09 -1.57
N GLY A 84 2.58 24.93 -2.10
CA GLY A 84 2.18 24.78 -3.49
C GLY A 84 3.35 24.60 -4.46
N GLU A 85 4.59 24.75 -4.01
CA GLU A 85 5.80 24.60 -4.83
C GLU A 85 6.03 23.14 -5.26
N ILE A 86 6.88 22.95 -6.26
CA ILE A 86 7.17 21.62 -6.81
C ILE A 86 7.96 20.79 -5.78
N ILE A 87 7.57 19.53 -5.63
CA ILE A 87 8.35 18.52 -4.91
C ILE A 87 9.29 17.82 -5.91
N VAL A 88 10.57 17.98 -5.68
CA VAL A 88 11.64 17.27 -6.41
C VAL A 88 12.00 16.00 -5.64
N ARG A 89 12.20 14.90 -6.39
CA ARG A 89 12.65 13.61 -5.84
C ARG A 89 13.95 13.17 -6.48
N GLU A 90 14.92 12.81 -5.62
CA GLU A 90 16.26 12.37 -6.03
C GLU A 90 16.65 11.12 -5.21
N GLY A 91 16.52 9.94 -5.81
CA GLY A 91 16.71 8.67 -5.09
C GLY A 91 15.73 8.55 -3.92
N ASN A 92 16.25 8.38 -2.72
CA ASN A 92 15.47 8.30 -1.50
C ASN A 92 15.24 9.66 -0.80
N ARG A 93 15.50 10.79 -1.48
CA ARG A 93 15.31 12.14 -0.95
C ARG A 93 14.18 12.83 -1.70
N TRP A 94 13.54 13.77 -1.01
CA TRP A 94 12.63 14.72 -1.64
C TRP A 94 12.71 16.08 -0.93
N TYR A 95 12.40 17.14 -1.64
CA TYR A 95 12.37 18.51 -1.11
C TYR A 95 11.45 19.41 -1.94
N SER A 96 10.95 20.48 -1.31
CA SER A 96 10.22 21.55 -1.97
C SER A 96 11.18 22.58 -2.56
N THR A 97 10.97 23.01 -3.80
CA THR A 97 11.89 23.94 -4.49
C THR A 97 11.92 25.35 -3.89
N GLY A 98 10.86 25.77 -3.25
CA GLY A 98 10.71 27.16 -2.76
C GLY A 98 10.77 27.33 -1.24
N THR A 99 11.03 26.25 -0.49
CA THR A 99 11.02 26.27 0.99
C THR A 99 12.05 25.33 1.56
N ASP A 100 12.27 25.38 2.88
CA ASP A 100 13.14 24.43 3.60
C ASP A 100 12.43 23.08 3.87
N PHE A 101 11.20 22.89 3.37
CA PHE A 101 10.46 21.65 3.58
C PHE A 101 11.06 20.53 2.75
N LYS A 102 11.58 19.53 3.44
CA LYS A 102 12.26 18.39 2.83
C LYS A 102 12.11 17.13 3.67
N ARG A 103 12.45 15.99 3.09
CA ARG A 103 12.47 14.71 3.78
C ARG A 103 13.35 14.79 5.03
N PRO A 104 12.80 14.53 6.21
CA PRO A 104 13.58 14.43 7.45
C PRO A 104 14.53 13.23 7.41
N SER A 105 15.60 13.31 8.20
CA SER A 105 16.45 12.14 8.44
C SER A 105 15.71 11.11 9.28
N PRO A 106 15.58 9.86 8.81
CA PRO A 106 14.87 8.84 9.57
C PRO A 106 15.66 8.40 10.81
N GLN A 107 14.94 8.09 11.87
CA GLN A 107 15.47 7.41 13.06
C GLN A 107 15.33 5.90 12.92
N TRP A 108 14.33 5.45 12.14
CA TRP A 108 14.08 4.05 11.82
C TRP A 108 14.03 3.83 10.32
N TRP A 109 14.62 2.73 9.87
CA TRP A 109 14.59 2.30 8.47
C TRP A 109 14.77 0.79 8.36
N PHE A 110 14.69 0.23 7.17
CA PHE A 110 14.87 -1.18 6.92
C PHE A 110 15.58 -1.43 5.57
N ASP A 111 16.11 -2.63 5.43
CA ASP A 111 16.52 -3.22 4.15
C ASP A 111 15.87 -4.59 3.97
N ASP A 112 16.37 -5.40 3.06
CA ASP A 112 15.80 -6.73 2.77
C ASP A 112 15.95 -7.73 3.93
N ALA A 113 16.87 -7.51 4.83
CA ALA A 113 17.21 -8.44 5.92
C ALA A 113 16.89 -7.89 7.30
N ASN A 114 17.05 -6.58 7.51
CA ASN A 114 17.08 -6.00 8.84
C ASN A 114 16.18 -4.77 8.97
N ILE A 115 15.79 -4.50 10.20
CA ILE A 115 15.29 -3.21 10.68
C ILE A 115 16.42 -2.51 11.46
N TYR A 116 16.51 -1.21 11.29
CA TYR A 116 17.49 -0.34 11.94
C TYR A 116 16.77 0.73 12.75
N GLY A 117 17.34 1.08 13.90
CA GLY A 117 16.77 2.07 14.82
C GLY A 117 17.82 2.94 15.50
N PRO A 118 17.41 3.77 16.48
CA PRO A 118 18.31 4.61 17.26
C PRO A 118 19.44 3.82 17.92
N GLU A 119 20.51 4.54 18.30
CA GLU A 119 21.66 4.00 19.03
C GLU A 119 22.39 2.83 18.35
N GLY A 120 22.27 2.77 17.00
CA GLY A 120 22.91 1.71 16.23
C GLY A 120 22.17 0.36 16.28
N LEU A 121 20.91 0.35 16.69
CA LEU A 121 20.08 -0.84 16.69
C LEU A 121 20.02 -1.44 15.29
N SER A 122 20.27 -2.74 15.17
CA SER A 122 20.09 -3.53 13.98
C SER A 122 19.58 -4.91 14.36
N LEU A 123 18.40 -5.29 13.87
CA LEU A 123 17.76 -6.58 14.17
C LEU A 123 17.29 -7.25 12.88
N PRO A 124 17.48 -8.57 12.74
CA PRO A 124 16.91 -9.32 11.62
C PRO A 124 15.38 -9.21 11.61
N MET A 125 14.79 -8.93 10.43
CA MET A 125 13.34 -8.83 10.26
C MET A 125 12.91 -9.76 9.13
N ALA A 126 12.46 -10.94 9.48
CA ALA A 126 11.87 -11.91 8.56
C ALA A 126 10.34 -11.84 8.70
N LEU A 127 9.65 -11.27 7.72
CA LEU A 127 8.19 -11.18 7.69
C LEU A 127 7.61 -12.34 6.88
N ALA A 128 6.49 -12.89 7.34
CA ALA A 128 5.67 -13.79 6.55
C ALA A 128 4.87 -13.05 5.46
N LEU A 129 4.50 -11.78 5.72
CA LEU A 129 3.81 -10.94 4.74
C LEU A 129 4.78 -10.46 3.64
N PRO A 130 4.39 -10.59 2.36
CA PRO A 130 5.23 -10.18 1.24
C PRO A 130 5.26 -8.65 1.05
N GLY A 131 6.26 -8.19 0.31
CA GLY A 131 6.34 -6.83 -0.22
C GLY A 131 7.00 -5.82 0.71
N THR A 132 7.57 -4.79 0.08
CA THR A 132 8.29 -3.70 0.74
C THR A 132 7.38 -2.87 1.64
N VAL A 133 6.11 -2.68 1.25
CA VAL A 133 5.12 -1.94 2.05
C VAL A 133 4.87 -2.60 3.41
N ASN A 134 4.85 -3.92 3.47
CA ASN A 134 4.68 -4.62 4.75
C ASN A 134 5.92 -4.50 5.64
N ARG A 135 7.12 -4.45 5.06
CA ARG A 135 8.35 -4.11 5.80
C ARG A 135 8.29 -2.70 6.38
N GLY A 136 7.86 -1.73 5.58
CA GLY A 136 7.65 -0.36 6.04
C GLY A 136 6.62 -0.26 7.17
N ASN A 137 5.47 -0.91 7.02
CA ASN A 137 4.42 -0.97 8.05
C ASN A 137 4.94 -1.63 9.34
N ALA A 138 5.67 -2.74 9.23
CA ALA A 138 6.28 -3.42 10.37
C ALA A 138 7.31 -2.53 11.06
N THR A 139 8.14 -1.80 10.30
CA THR A 139 9.11 -0.85 10.85
C THR A 139 8.43 0.26 11.65
N GLN A 140 7.32 0.83 11.14
CA GLN A 140 6.54 1.83 11.88
C GLN A 140 5.86 1.22 13.11
N ALA A 141 5.35 0.00 13.03
CA ALA A 141 4.76 -0.69 14.18
C ALA A 141 5.80 -0.96 15.29
N VAL A 142 7.00 -1.41 14.92
CA VAL A 142 8.11 -1.61 15.85
C VAL A 142 8.53 -0.29 16.49
N ALA A 143 8.72 0.77 15.68
CA ALA A 143 9.07 2.11 16.17
C ALA A 143 8.05 2.64 17.19
N ALA A 144 6.76 2.45 16.91
CA ALA A 144 5.68 2.83 17.81
C ALA A 144 5.67 2.00 19.11
N ALA A 145 5.85 0.69 19.01
CA ALA A 145 5.92 -0.20 20.19
C ALA A 145 7.10 0.17 21.10
N VAL A 146 8.28 0.42 20.52
CA VAL A 146 9.47 0.85 21.27
C VAL A 146 9.26 2.23 21.89
N THR A 147 8.59 3.15 21.19
CA THR A 147 8.21 4.45 21.77
C THR A 147 7.31 4.30 22.99
N LEU A 148 6.49 3.26 23.05
CA LEU A 148 5.65 2.89 24.20
C LEU A 148 6.39 2.07 25.27
N GLY A 149 7.70 1.82 25.09
CA GLY A 149 8.54 1.12 26.07
C GLY A 149 8.67 -0.39 25.84
N ALA A 150 8.25 -0.91 24.68
CA ALA A 150 8.47 -2.31 24.34
C ALA A 150 9.96 -2.59 24.05
N ASP A 151 10.40 -3.81 24.37
CA ASP A 151 11.71 -4.29 23.94
C ASP A 151 11.75 -4.44 22.40
N PRO A 152 12.77 -3.89 21.71
CA PRO A 152 12.85 -3.93 20.27
C PRO A 152 12.85 -5.34 19.68
N THR A 153 13.56 -6.28 20.31
CA THR A 153 13.64 -7.68 19.85
C THR A 153 12.27 -8.36 19.95
N ALA A 154 11.56 -8.13 21.06
CA ALA A 154 10.21 -8.64 21.25
C ALA A 154 9.22 -8.03 20.24
N ALA A 155 9.34 -6.73 19.94
CA ALA A 155 8.52 -6.05 18.93
C ALA A 155 8.74 -6.62 17.53
N VAL A 156 10.00 -6.81 17.10
CA VAL A 156 10.34 -7.44 15.80
C VAL A 156 9.82 -8.87 15.75
N ALA A 157 10.01 -9.66 16.80
CA ALA A 157 9.47 -11.02 16.85
C ALA A 157 7.93 -11.06 16.77
N ALA A 158 7.25 -10.03 17.31
CA ALA A 158 5.79 -9.94 17.22
C ALA A 158 5.31 -9.66 15.79
N VAL A 159 5.88 -8.68 15.09
CA VAL A 159 5.48 -8.37 13.70
C VAL A 159 5.85 -9.50 12.72
N SER A 160 6.92 -10.26 12.99
CA SER A 160 7.34 -11.41 12.16
C SER A 160 6.37 -12.60 12.24
N ARG A 161 5.51 -12.67 13.26
CA ARG A 161 4.47 -13.72 13.39
C ARG A 161 3.17 -13.40 12.67
N VAL A 162 3.05 -12.19 12.13
CA VAL A 162 1.86 -11.81 11.35
C VAL A 162 1.98 -12.42 9.97
N ASP A 163 1.19 -13.43 9.68
CA ASP A 163 1.19 -14.20 8.43
C ASP A 163 -0.04 -13.93 7.57
N GLU A 164 -1.07 -13.30 8.14
CA GLU A 164 -2.29 -12.95 7.45
C GLU A 164 -2.75 -11.53 7.81
N VAL A 165 -3.28 -10.82 6.83
CA VAL A 165 -4.03 -9.56 7.02
C VAL A 165 -5.42 -9.78 6.47
N ALA A 166 -6.40 -9.91 7.37
CA ALA A 166 -7.79 -10.19 7.03
C ALA A 166 -8.30 -9.25 5.92
N GLY A 167 -8.81 -9.85 4.84
CA GLY A 167 -9.36 -9.14 3.70
C GLY A 167 -8.34 -8.46 2.78
N ARG A 168 -7.03 -8.76 2.89
CA ARG A 168 -6.01 -8.22 1.98
C ARG A 168 -5.15 -9.27 1.30
N TYR A 169 -4.81 -10.35 2.00
CA TYR A 169 -3.98 -11.44 1.51
C TYR A 169 -4.62 -12.74 1.93
N SER A 170 -4.78 -13.66 1.00
CA SER A 170 -5.20 -15.02 1.32
C SER A 170 -4.69 -15.99 0.27
N THR A 171 -4.37 -17.21 0.70
CA THR A 171 -4.05 -18.32 -0.19
C THR A 171 -5.10 -19.39 -0.01
N VAL A 172 -5.72 -19.83 -1.12
CA VAL A 172 -6.81 -20.80 -1.12
C VAL A 172 -6.51 -21.88 -2.16
N GLN A 173 -6.90 -23.13 -1.89
CA GLN A 173 -6.86 -24.21 -2.88
C GLN A 173 -8.16 -24.27 -3.68
N LEU A 174 -8.05 -24.28 -5.01
CA LEU A 174 -9.16 -24.48 -5.95
C LEU A 174 -8.80 -25.61 -6.92
N GLY A 175 -9.23 -26.82 -6.60
CA GLY A 175 -8.86 -28.01 -7.38
C GLY A 175 -7.34 -28.17 -7.46
N ALA A 176 -6.80 -28.10 -8.69
CA ALA A 176 -5.36 -28.21 -8.94
C ALA A 176 -4.59 -26.87 -8.83
N HIS A 177 -5.26 -25.78 -8.42
CA HIS A 177 -4.68 -24.45 -8.36
C HIS A 177 -4.46 -24.02 -6.90
N SER A 178 -3.26 -23.52 -6.58
CA SER A 178 -2.95 -22.77 -5.38
C SER A 178 -3.10 -21.30 -5.68
N VAL A 179 -4.17 -20.67 -5.22
CA VAL A 179 -4.57 -19.31 -5.57
C VAL A 179 -4.13 -18.34 -4.49
N ARG A 180 -3.19 -17.44 -4.79
CA ARG A 180 -2.84 -16.33 -3.90
C ARG A 180 -3.60 -15.07 -4.33
N MET A 181 -4.43 -14.54 -3.43
CA MET A 181 -5.25 -13.37 -3.69
C MET A 181 -4.69 -12.12 -3.02
N LEU A 182 -4.57 -11.06 -3.77
CA LEU A 182 -4.09 -9.74 -3.36
C LEU A 182 -5.21 -8.70 -3.58
N LEU A 183 -5.56 -7.97 -2.52
CA LEU A 183 -6.52 -6.86 -2.61
C LEU A 183 -5.82 -5.56 -2.96
N ALA A 184 -6.33 -4.84 -3.96
CA ALA A 184 -5.94 -3.47 -4.30
C ALA A 184 -7.18 -2.56 -4.36
N LYS A 185 -7.12 -1.35 -3.80
CA LYS A 185 -8.28 -0.44 -3.74
C LYS A 185 -8.12 0.84 -4.56
N ASN A 186 -6.92 1.36 -4.64
CA ASN A 186 -6.59 2.62 -5.28
C ASN A 186 -5.29 2.48 -6.08
N PRO A 187 -4.91 3.42 -6.94
CA PRO A 187 -3.73 3.30 -7.79
C PRO A 187 -2.45 2.93 -7.01
N ALA A 188 -2.23 3.53 -5.85
CA ALA A 188 -1.08 3.20 -4.99
C ALA A 188 -1.13 1.74 -4.53
N GLY A 189 -2.29 1.27 -4.04
CA GLY A 189 -2.51 -0.11 -3.63
C GLY A 189 -2.37 -1.11 -4.79
N TRP A 190 -2.76 -0.70 -6.01
CA TRP A 190 -2.53 -1.50 -7.21
C TRP A 190 -1.05 -1.67 -7.52
N GLN A 191 -0.25 -0.58 -7.49
CA GLN A 191 1.19 -0.67 -7.70
C GLN A 191 1.86 -1.59 -6.68
N GLU A 192 1.46 -1.48 -5.42
CA GLU A 192 1.97 -2.35 -4.36
C GLU A 192 1.57 -3.81 -4.58
N ALA A 193 0.30 -4.09 -4.86
CA ALA A 193 -0.17 -5.45 -5.12
C ALA A 193 0.52 -6.07 -6.34
N LEU A 194 0.66 -5.30 -7.43
CA LEU A 194 1.36 -5.77 -8.64
C LEU A 194 2.84 -6.03 -8.40
N SER A 195 3.51 -5.24 -7.54
CA SER A 195 4.91 -5.47 -7.17
C SER A 195 5.13 -6.73 -6.33
N MET A 196 4.07 -7.26 -5.71
CA MET A 196 4.11 -8.49 -4.91
C MET A 196 3.81 -9.74 -5.74
N VAL A 197 3.29 -9.59 -6.97
CA VAL A 197 2.99 -10.71 -7.85
C VAL A 197 4.28 -11.45 -8.17
N ASP A 198 4.27 -12.77 -7.94
CA ASP A 198 5.34 -13.66 -8.37
C ASP A 198 5.16 -13.96 -9.86
N THR A 199 5.93 -13.27 -10.68
CA THR A 199 5.90 -13.44 -12.14
C THR A 199 6.43 -14.80 -12.60
N ASP A 200 7.18 -15.49 -11.77
CA ASP A 200 7.64 -16.87 -12.03
C ASP A 200 6.57 -17.92 -11.71
N ALA A 201 5.46 -17.48 -11.10
CA ALA A 201 4.38 -18.37 -10.65
C ALA A 201 3.47 -18.92 -11.77
N GLY A 202 3.71 -18.61 -13.01
CA GLY A 202 3.06 -19.25 -14.17
C GLY A 202 1.75 -18.61 -14.62
N SER A 203 0.92 -18.04 -13.77
CA SER A 203 -0.36 -17.43 -14.18
C SER A 203 -0.77 -16.25 -13.32
N VAL A 204 -1.24 -15.17 -13.96
CA VAL A 204 -1.74 -13.96 -13.33
C VAL A 204 -3.18 -13.69 -13.77
N VAL A 205 -4.08 -13.55 -12.82
CA VAL A 205 -5.47 -13.13 -13.05
C VAL A 205 -5.66 -11.76 -12.43
N ILE A 206 -6.18 -10.80 -13.18
CA ILE A 206 -6.53 -9.48 -12.66
C ILE A 206 -8.05 -9.31 -12.76
N SER A 207 -8.73 -9.06 -11.65
CA SER A 207 -10.18 -8.96 -11.60
C SER A 207 -10.64 -7.59 -11.12
N VAL A 208 -11.45 -6.91 -11.93
CA VAL A 208 -11.95 -5.55 -11.66
C VAL A 208 -13.46 -5.51 -11.73
N ASN A 209 -14.12 -5.06 -10.66
CA ASN A 209 -15.53 -4.71 -10.64
C ASN A 209 -15.69 -3.18 -10.58
N GLY A 210 -16.90 -2.68 -10.88
CA GLY A 210 -17.23 -1.25 -10.86
C GLY A 210 -18.43 -0.98 -9.96
N GLN A 211 -18.45 -1.54 -8.76
CA GLN A 211 -19.53 -1.36 -7.80
C GLN A 211 -19.28 -0.11 -6.92
N VAL A 212 -20.33 0.40 -6.28
CA VAL A 212 -20.26 1.60 -5.42
C VAL A 212 -19.09 1.58 -4.40
N PRO A 213 -18.76 0.43 -3.74
CA PRO A 213 -17.61 0.38 -2.85
C PRO A 213 -16.23 0.49 -3.52
N ASP A 214 -16.14 0.23 -4.84
CA ASP A 214 -14.90 0.35 -5.63
C ASP A 214 -14.71 1.74 -6.24
N GLY A 215 -15.77 2.55 -6.25
CA GLY A 215 -15.92 3.69 -7.12
C GLY A 215 -16.40 3.29 -8.52
N GLU A 216 -17.41 3.97 -9.04
CA GLU A 216 -17.99 3.67 -10.37
C GLU A 216 -17.09 4.16 -11.51
N ASP A 217 -16.28 5.20 -11.25
CA ASP A 217 -15.29 5.74 -12.18
C ASP A 217 -14.02 4.88 -12.18
N LEU A 218 -13.71 4.30 -13.32
CA LEU A 218 -12.53 3.45 -13.54
C LEU A 218 -11.37 4.18 -14.22
N SER A 219 -11.40 5.51 -14.31
CA SER A 219 -10.30 6.30 -14.88
C SER A 219 -8.96 6.05 -14.17
N TRP A 220 -9.00 5.64 -12.90
CA TRP A 220 -7.83 5.26 -12.13
C TRP A 220 -7.04 4.07 -12.73
N LEU A 221 -7.64 3.23 -13.57
CA LEU A 221 -6.93 2.17 -14.30
C LEU A 221 -5.80 2.73 -15.18
N TRP A 222 -5.93 3.98 -15.65
CA TRP A 222 -4.90 4.65 -16.45
C TRP A 222 -3.72 5.16 -15.62
N ASP A 223 -3.89 5.28 -14.30
CA ASP A 223 -2.81 5.61 -13.35
C ASP A 223 -2.00 4.37 -12.94
N VAL A 224 -2.51 3.15 -13.21
CA VAL A 224 -1.84 1.90 -12.85
C VAL A 224 -0.85 1.50 -13.95
N ASN A 225 0.38 1.18 -13.56
CA ASN A 225 1.44 0.72 -14.45
C ASN A 225 1.32 -0.81 -14.69
N PHE A 226 0.52 -1.21 -15.67
CA PHE A 226 0.41 -2.61 -16.10
C PHE A 226 1.54 -3.04 -17.04
N GLU A 227 2.34 -2.11 -17.55
CA GLU A 227 3.50 -2.35 -18.42
C GLU A 227 4.52 -3.30 -17.78
N HIS A 228 4.43 -3.47 -16.47
CA HIS A 228 5.19 -4.47 -15.71
C HIS A 228 4.94 -5.92 -16.16
N PHE A 229 3.80 -6.19 -16.79
CA PHE A 229 3.41 -7.53 -17.24
C PHE A 229 3.58 -7.76 -18.76
N VAL A 230 4.35 -6.93 -19.46
CA VAL A 230 4.52 -7.07 -20.93
C VAL A 230 5.03 -8.47 -21.33
N ASP A 231 5.87 -9.07 -20.51
CA ASP A 231 6.43 -10.41 -20.76
C ASP A 231 5.63 -11.54 -20.07
N HIS A 232 4.48 -11.23 -19.45
CA HIS A 232 3.68 -12.18 -18.69
C HIS A 232 2.22 -12.12 -19.13
N PRO A 233 1.65 -13.21 -19.68
CA PRO A 233 0.24 -13.22 -20.08
C PRO A 233 -0.67 -13.10 -18.85
N VAL A 234 -1.72 -12.26 -19.01
CA VAL A 234 -2.68 -11.96 -17.96
C VAL A 234 -4.07 -12.43 -18.37
N VAL A 235 -4.84 -12.98 -17.44
CA VAL A 235 -6.27 -13.19 -17.63
C VAL A 235 -7.03 -12.01 -17.01
N ALA A 236 -7.67 -11.19 -17.84
CA ALA A 236 -8.55 -10.11 -17.40
C ALA A 236 -9.91 -10.67 -16.98
N ALA A 237 -10.40 -10.28 -15.80
CA ALA A 237 -11.64 -10.80 -15.24
C ALA A 237 -12.45 -9.71 -14.52
N GLY A 238 -13.64 -10.09 -14.02
CA GLY A 238 -14.55 -9.22 -13.28
C GLY A 238 -15.61 -8.56 -14.17
N GLU A 239 -16.53 -7.86 -13.52
CA GLU A 239 -17.63 -7.14 -14.19
C GLU A 239 -17.11 -6.11 -15.22
N ARG A 240 -15.97 -5.47 -14.91
CA ARG A 240 -15.31 -4.48 -15.75
C ARG A 240 -14.04 -5.04 -16.41
N GLY A 241 -14.01 -6.37 -16.62
CA GLY A 241 -12.92 -7.05 -17.31
C GLY A 241 -12.66 -6.51 -18.71
N THR A 242 -13.70 -6.03 -19.42
CA THR A 242 -13.53 -5.40 -20.75
C THR A 242 -12.74 -4.10 -20.68
N ASP A 243 -13.01 -3.23 -19.69
CA ASP A 243 -12.25 -1.98 -19.50
C ASP A 243 -10.78 -2.29 -19.15
N LEU A 244 -10.58 -3.30 -18.29
CA LEU A 244 -9.24 -3.79 -17.96
C LEU A 244 -8.52 -4.34 -19.20
N ALA A 245 -9.19 -5.16 -20.03
CA ALA A 245 -8.60 -5.71 -21.25
C ALA A 245 -8.15 -4.60 -22.22
N VAL A 246 -8.97 -3.54 -22.38
CA VAL A 246 -8.58 -2.36 -23.15
C VAL A 246 -7.33 -1.72 -22.59
N ARG A 247 -7.27 -1.50 -21.26
CA ARG A 247 -6.09 -0.90 -20.63
C ARG A 247 -4.83 -1.77 -20.76
N LEU A 248 -4.96 -3.10 -20.60
CA LEU A 248 -3.86 -4.05 -20.81
C LEU A 248 -3.35 -4.01 -22.27
N GLY A 249 -4.27 -3.92 -23.24
CA GLY A 249 -3.91 -3.75 -24.65
C GLY A 249 -3.08 -2.49 -24.90
N TYR A 250 -3.45 -1.36 -24.30
CA TYR A 250 -2.66 -0.12 -24.36
C TYR A 250 -1.30 -0.23 -23.66
N ALA A 251 -1.19 -1.07 -22.64
CA ALA A 251 0.08 -1.36 -21.97
C ALA A 251 0.96 -2.34 -22.76
N GLY A 252 0.47 -2.90 -23.85
CA GLY A 252 1.19 -3.93 -24.63
C GLY A 252 1.24 -5.31 -23.94
N VAL A 253 0.39 -5.55 -22.94
CA VAL A 253 0.32 -6.82 -22.21
C VAL A 253 -0.51 -7.83 -22.95
N GLU A 254 0.06 -9.01 -23.21
CA GLU A 254 -0.71 -10.14 -23.77
C GLU A 254 -1.77 -10.59 -22.75
N HIS A 255 -3.03 -10.67 -23.19
CA HIS A 255 -4.11 -11.01 -22.29
C HIS A 255 -5.24 -11.78 -22.96
N THR A 256 -6.00 -12.49 -22.11
CA THR A 256 -7.31 -13.07 -22.46
C THR A 256 -8.38 -12.50 -21.54
N LEU A 257 -9.64 -12.50 -22.01
CA LEU A 257 -10.77 -11.99 -21.22
C LEU A 257 -11.69 -13.13 -20.80
N VAL A 258 -11.84 -13.31 -19.48
CA VAL A 258 -12.79 -14.25 -18.89
C VAL A 258 -13.50 -13.56 -17.73
N HIS A 259 -14.73 -13.10 -17.93
CA HIS A 259 -15.42 -12.25 -16.94
C HIS A 259 -15.61 -12.90 -15.57
N ASN A 260 -15.92 -14.21 -15.53
CA ASN A 260 -16.04 -14.93 -14.25
C ASN A 260 -14.64 -15.20 -13.67
N ALA A 261 -14.34 -14.65 -12.50
CA ALA A 261 -13.03 -14.77 -11.91
C ALA A 261 -12.64 -16.24 -11.51
N VAL A 262 -13.62 -17.08 -11.13
CA VAL A 262 -13.37 -18.51 -10.85
C VAL A 262 -13.05 -19.27 -12.14
N GLU A 263 -13.78 -19.00 -13.22
CA GLU A 263 -13.49 -19.57 -14.54
C GLU A 263 -12.14 -19.07 -15.08
N ALA A 264 -11.80 -17.80 -14.86
CA ALA A 264 -10.49 -17.24 -15.19
C ALA A 264 -9.35 -18.03 -14.52
N ILE A 265 -9.46 -18.30 -13.22
CA ILE A 265 -8.49 -19.10 -12.48
C ILE A 265 -8.41 -20.52 -13.03
N THR A 266 -9.57 -21.17 -13.25
CA THR A 266 -9.60 -22.56 -13.71
C THR A 266 -9.19 -22.72 -15.18
N SER A 267 -9.19 -21.64 -15.97
CA SER A 267 -8.64 -21.63 -17.34
C SER A 267 -7.11 -21.58 -17.38
N CYS A 268 -6.47 -21.23 -16.26
CA CYS A 268 -5.02 -21.24 -16.15
C CYS A 268 -4.48 -22.67 -16.08
N PRO A 269 -3.22 -22.92 -16.46
CA PRO A 269 -2.55 -24.19 -16.19
C PRO A 269 -2.58 -24.55 -14.70
N PRO A 270 -2.67 -25.86 -14.35
CA PRO A 270 -2.58 -26.31 -12.97
C PRO A 270 -1.29 -25.81 -12.28
N GLY A 271 -1.41 -25.35 -11.04
CA GLY A 271 -0.27 -24.84 -10.29
C GLY A 271 -0.61 -23.58 -9.50
N HIS A 272 0.37 -22.70 -9.33
CA HIS A 272 0.22 -21.44 -8.64
C HIS A 272 -0.44 -20.37 -9.54
N VAL A 273 -1.43 -19.66 -9.00
CA VAL A 273 -2.14 -18.56 -9.68
C VAL A 273 -2.15 -17.34 -8.77
N GLU A 274 -1.59 -16.26 -9.26
CA GLU A 274 -1.68 -14.94 -8.63
C GLU A 274 -2.97 -14.24 -9.04
N VAL A 275 -3.72 -13.74 -8.08
CA VAL A 275 -4.94 -12.97 -8.34
C VAL A 275 -4.84 -11.60 -7.70
N VAL A 276 -4.90 -10.55 -8.51
CA VAL A 276 -5.02 -9.17 -8.02
C VAL A 276 -6.44 -8.69 -8.30
N ALA A 277 -7.13 -8.23 -7.28
CA ALA A 277 -8.52 -7.84 -7.39
C ALA A 277 -8.84 -6.56 -6.63
N ASN A 278 -9.79 -5.75 -7.15
CA ASN A 278 -10.34 -4.64 -6.37
C ASN A 278 -11.33 -5.17 -5.31
N TYR A 279 -11.83 -4.27 -4.48
CA TYR A 279 -12.50 -4.66 -3.24
C TYR A 279 -13.69 -5.60 -3.44
N THR A 280 -14.65 -5.26 -4.32
CA THR A 280 -15.84 -6.11 -4.51
C THR A 280 -15.52 -7.37 -5.31
N ALA A 281 -14.58 -7.33 -6.24
CA ALA A 281 -14.09 -8.51 -6.95
C ALA A 281 -13.40 -9.49 -5.99
N PHE A 282 -12.53 -8.97 -5.10
CA PHE A 282 -11.89 -9.77 -4.05
C PHE A 282 -12.90 -10.44 -3.12
N LEU A 283 -13.90 -9.68 -2.63
CA LEU A 283 -14.95 -10.22 -1.76
C LEU A 283 -15.80 -11.28 -2.46
N ALA A 284 -16.17 -11.05 -3.73
CA ALA A 284 -16.94 -11.99 -4.51
C ALA A 284 -16.18 -13.31 -4.72
N LEU A 285 -14.91 -13.20 -5.08
CA LEU A 285 -14.03 -14.35 -5.28
C LEU A 285 -13.79 -15.12 -3.97
N ASN A 286 -13.48 -14.43 -2.88
CA ASN A 286 -13.30 -15.06 -1.57
C ASN A 286 -14.54 -15.84 -1.12
N ARG A 287 -15.73 -15.27 -1.32
CA ARG A 287 -17.00 -15.97 -1.03
C ARG A 287 -17.22 -17.19 -1.93
N ALA A 288 -16.85 -17.13 -3.20
CA ALA A 288 -16.98 -18.25 -4.12
C ALA A 288 -16.04 -19.39 -3.74
N LEU A 289 -14.79 -19.09 -3.40
CA LEU A 289 -13.76 -20.06 -3.02
C LEU A 289 -14.00 -20.68 -1.62
N SER A 290 -14.66 -19.94 -0.70
CA SER A 290 -14.97 -20.44 0.65
C SER A 290 -16.20 -21.38 0.67
N ARG A 291 -16.94 -21.49 -0.42
CA ARG A 291 -18.15 -22.33 -0.53
C ARG A 291 -17.94 -23.65 -1.29
N GLY A 292 -16.83 -23.82 -1.91
CA GLY A 292 -16.40 -25.03 -2.64
C GLY A 292 -15.40 -25.83 -1.84
#